data_95d329e4bfafdc0b93f171a75b2be5f6
#
_entry.id   95d329e4bfafdc0b93f171a75b2be5f6
#
_cell.length_a   1.000
_cell.length_b   1.000
_cell.length_c   1.000
_cell.angle_alpha   90.00
_cell.angle_beta   90.00
_cell.angle_gamma   90.00
#
_symmetry.space_group_name_H-M   'P 1'
#
loop_
_entity.id
_entity.type
_entity.pdbx_description
1 polymer ?
#
loop_
_entity_poly.entity_id
_entity_poly.type
_entity_poly.pdbx_seq_one_letter_code
_entity_poly.pdbx_strand_id
1 'polypeptide(L)'
;MKIKSVAVLGAGAVGSYVIWGLSEKKDIRLGVIASGERAKRLKNKGCKINDTVYHPEVWTPEEAHGVDFLIVSLKYGALPGALDDITAVTGENTVIMSLMNGVDSEEIIAEKVGAEHLLHAVIKVASHKENDGYVFSPEATLGIIFGEVPAPYDSERVQAVLDLFSGTGLHYRATDCILEEIWSKFRLNVCNNLPQAILGAGVGCYRDSVHMKAISDGLRAELMAIAEAKGIDISKADVSSGRGSAVPPTARYSTLQDLDAGRHTEIDMFSGALIRMGKELGIPTPYNEFTYHMIKALEEKNDRRFDYSGSEEPLWAK
;
A
#
# COMPACT_ATOMS: atom_id res chain seq x y z
N MET A 1 -13.73 -19.88 13.11
CA MET A 1 -12.54 -20.10 12.25
C MET A 1 -11.27 -19.98 13.08
N LYS A 2 -10.20 -20.79 12.84
CA LYS A 2 -8.88 -20.64 13.48
C LYS A 2 -7.81 -20.63 12.41
N ILE A 3 -6.98 -19.58 12.38
CA ILE A 3 -5.88 -19.44 11.42
C ILE A 3 -4.67 -20.21 11.94
N LYS A 4 -4.18 -21.17 11.15
CA LYS A 4 -3.00 -22.01 11.43
C LYS A 4 -1.93 -21.89 10.36
N SER A 5 -2.28 -21.36 9.17
CA SER A 5 -1.39 -21.15 8.04
C SER A 5 -1.55 -19.75 7.49
N VAL A 6 -0.43 -19.03 7.36
CA VAL A 6 -0.36 -17.66 6.87
C VAL A 6 0.64 -17.58 5.73
N ALA A 7 0.20 -17.10 4.58
CA ALA A 7 1.07 -16.80 3.46
C ALA A 7 1.21 -15.29 3.27
N VAL A 8 2.42 -14.82 2.98
CA VAL A 8 2.71 -13.43 2.65
C VAL A 8 3.18 -13.34 1.20
N LEU A 9 2.38 -12.72 0.36
CA LEU A 9 2.75 -12.40 -1.02
C LEU A 9 3.30 -10.97 -1.08
N GLY A 10 4.63 -10.88 -1.11
CA GLY A 10 5.34 -9.61 -1.10
C GLY A 10 6.10 -9.33 0.20
N ALA A 11 7.33 -9.82 0.36
CA ALA A 11 8.23 -9.51 1.48
C ALA A 11 8.97 -8.18 1.24
N GLY A 12 8.22 -7.09 1.01
CA GLY A 12 8.69 -5.70 0.91
C GLY A 12 8.62 -4.99 2.27
N ALA A 13 8.61 -3.65 2.27
CA ALA A 13 8.55 -2.85 3.49
C ALA A 13 7.35 -3.20 4.38
N VAL A 14 6.15 -3.34 3.78
CA VAL A 14 4.91 -3.69 4.48
C VAL A 14 4.93 -5.17 4.90
N GLY A 15 5.25 -6.09 3.97
CA GLY A 15 5.29 -7.52 4.29
C GLY A 15 6.32 -7.87 5.35
N SER A 16 7.42 -7.12 5.45
CA SER A 16 8.41 -7.29 6.51
C SER A 16 7.84 -7.01 7.90
N TYR A 17 6.97 -6.01 8.05
CA TYR A 17 6.29 -5.76 9.32
C TYR A 17 5.45 -6.96 9.78
N VAL A 18 4.72 -7.56 8.84
CA VAL A 18 3.90 -8.77 9.11
C VAL A 18 4.79 -9.97 9.45
N ILE A 19 5.83 -10.22 8.65
CA ILE A 19 6.78 -11.33 8.89
C ILE A 19 7.42 -11.17 10.27
N TRP A 20 7.88 -9.97 10.62
CA TRP A 20 8.44 -9.67 11.93
C TRP A 20 7.47 -10.02 13.06
N GLY A 21 6.23 -9.56 12.96
CA GLY A 21 5.24 -9.75 14.03
C GLY A 21 4.79 -11.18 14.20
N LEU A 22 4.71 -11.96 13.11
CA LEU A 22 4.22 -13.33 13.14
C LEU A 22 5.31 -14.39 13.31
N SER A 23 6.59 -14.06 13.11
CA SER A 23 7.68 -15.03 13.11
C SER A 23 7.90 -15.74 14.45
N GLU A 24 7.53 -15.10 15.58
CA GLU A 24 7.65 -15.69 16.91
C GLU A 24 6.45 -16.58 17.30
N LYS A 25 5.40 -16.62 16.48
CA LYS A 25 4.19 -17.39 16.75
C LYS A 25 4.37 -18.84 16.34
N LYS A 26 4.51 -19.73 17.33
CA LYS A 26 4.86 -21.15 17.12
C LYS A 26 3.68 -22.05 16.76
N ASP A 27 2.46 -21.56 16.91
CA ASP A 27 1.21 -22.29 16.66
C ASP A 27 0.66 -22.10 15.26
N ILE A 28 1.39 -21.40 14.40
CA ILE A 28 1.06 -21.19 12.99
C ILE A 28 2.23 -21.60 12.09
N ARG A 29 1.92 -21.90 10.82
CA ARG A 29 2.89 -21.96 9.74
C ARG A 29 2.90 -20.64 9.02
N LEU A 30 4.06 -19.99 8.95
CA LEU A 30 4.26 -18.73 8.24
C LEU A 30 5.15 -18.95 7.03
N GLY A 31 4.63 -18.65 5.84
CA GLY A 31 5.38 -18.75 4.59
C GLY A 31 5.35 -17.47 3.76
N VAL A 32 6.36 -17.30 2.93
CA VAL A 32 6.43 -16.23 1.93
C VAL A 32 6.28 -16.87 0.55
N ILE A 33 5.35 -16.35 -0.26
CA ILE A 33 5.17 -16.82 -1.63
C ILE A 33 6.25 -16.21 -2.51
N ALA A 34 7.05 -17.06 -3.13
CA ALA A 34 8.09 -16.63 -4.05
C ALA A 34 8.49 -17.77 -5.01
N SER A 35 8.94 -17.39 -6.20
CA SER A 35 9.46 -18.31 -7.22
C SER A 35 10.85 -17.89 -7.70
N GLY A 36 11.51 -18.75 -8.47
CA GLY A 36 12.78 -18.48 -9.14
C GLY A 36 13.89 -18.00 -8.22
N GLU A 37 14.65 -17.03 -8.66
CA GLU A 37 15.81 -16.48 -7.90
C GLU A 37 15.38 -15.79 -6.58
N ARG A 38 14.16 -15.26 -6.52
CA ARG A 38 13.63 -14.67 -5.29
C ARG A 38 13.44 -15.73 -4.20
N ALA A 39 12.88 -16.87 -4.57
CA ALA A 39 12.72 -18.00 -3.65
C ALA A 39 14.08 -18.52 -3.15
N LYS A 40 15.05 -18.71 -4.04
CA LYS A 40 16.42 -19.12 -3.68
C LYS A 40 17.05 -18.13 -2.70
N ARG A 41 16.92 -16.83 -2.96
CA ARG A 41 17.45 -15.78 -2.08
C ARG A 41 16.80 -15.83 -0.69
N LEU A 42 15.48 -15.95 -0.61
CA LEU A 42 14.75 -16.00 0.66
C LEU A 42 15.11 -17.27 1.47
N LYS A 43 15.20 -18.45 0.81
CA LYS A 43 15.63 -19.68 1.46
C LYS A 43 17.05 -19.58 2.02
N ASN A 44 17.98 -18.94 1.29
CA ASN A 44 19.38 -18.86 1.69
C ASN A 44 19.67 -17.72 2.67
N LYS A 45 19.06 -16.54 2.49
CA LYS A 45 19.40 -15.33 3.26
C LYS A 45 18.31 -14.92 4.25
N GLY A 46 17.11 -15.48 4.15
CA GLY A 46 15.95 -15.05 4.95
C GLY A 46 15.48 -13.64 4.62
N CYS A 47 14.73 -13.07 5.54
CA CYS A 47 14.24 -11.70 5.54
C CYS A 47 14.95 -10.92 6.63
N LYS A 48 15.82 -9.98 6.27
CA LYS A 48 16.46 -9.09 7.23
C LYS A 48 15.50 -7.95 7.57
N ILE A 49 15.13 -7.87 8.85
CA ILE A 49 14.16 -6.91 9.36
C ILE A 49 14.73 -6.31 10.64
N ASN A 50 14.91 -4.99 10.65
CA ASN A 50 15.71 -4.31 11.66
C ASN A 50 17.09 -5.00 11.75
N ASP A 51 17.54 -5.41 12.90
CA ASP A 51 18.84 -6.07 13.10
C ASP A 51 18.75 -7.60 13.11
N THR A 52 17.58 -8.18 12.79
CA THR A 52 17.35 -9.62 12.88
C THR A 52 17.03 -10.22 11.51
N VAL A 53 17.53 -11.45 11.27
CA VAL A 53 17.19 -12.22 10.07
C VAL A 53 16.14 -13.26 10.44
N TYR A 54 14.99 -13.21 9.79
CA TYR A 54 13.89 -14.15 9.94
C TYR A 54 13.88 -15.14 8.78
N HIS A 55 13.54 -16.40 9.06
CA HIS A 55 13.49 -17.48 8.09
C HIS A 55 12.08 -18.10 8.00
N PRO A 56 11.08 -17.38 7.47
CA PRO A 56 9.78 -17.98 7.18
C PRO A 56 9.95 -19.11 6.15
N GLU A 57 8.98 -20.02 6.08
CA GLU A 57 8.93 -20.98 4.98
C GLU A 57 8.84 -20.21 3.64
N VAL A 58 9.31 -20.81 2.55
CA VAL A 58 9.20 -20.23 1.20
C VAL A 58 8.41 -21.20 0.34
N TRP A 59 7.22 -20.79 -0.06
CA TRP A 59 6.27 -21.61 -0.81
C TRP A 59 6.12 -21.12 -2.24
N THR A 60 5.82 -22.06 -3.15
CA THR A 60 5.19 -21.70 -4.43
C THR A 60 3.71 -21.39 -4.19
N PRO A 61 3.00 -20.76 -5.16
CA PRO A 61 1.55 -20.56 -5.04
C PRO A 61 0.79 -21.88 -4.81
N GLU A 62 1.18 -22.96 -5.50
CA GLU A 62 0.56 -24.29 -5.39
C GLU A 62 0.82 -24.94 -4.02
N GLU A 63 2.03 -24.78 -3.46
CA GLU A 63 2.37 -25.26 -2.11
C GLU A 63 1.60 -24.50 -1.03
N ALA A 64 1.19 -23.26 -1.31
CA ALA A 64 0.40 -22.41 -0.42
C ALA A 64 -1.11 -22.55 -0.64
N HIS A 65 -1.58 -23.41 -1.57
CA HIS A 65 -3.00 -23.56 -1.86
C HIS A 65 -3.80 -23.90 -0.59
N GLY A 66 -4.88 -23.16 -0.37
CA GLY A 66 -5.79 -23.39 0.75
C GLY A 66 -5.24 -22.95 2.11
N VAL A 67 -4.23 -22.06 2.17
CA VAL A 67 -3.83 -21.42 3.43
C VAL A 67 -5.03 -20.71 4.06
N ASP A 68 -5.08 -20.66 5.39
CA ASP A 68 -6.18 -20.00 6.09
C ASP A 68 -6.18 -18.49 5.86
N PHE A 69 -4.98 -17.88 5.74
CA PHE A 69 -4.84 -16.44 5.61
C PHE A 69 -3.74 -16.05 4.62
N LEU A 70 -4.11 -15.29 3.60
CA LEU A 70 -3.21 -14.71 2.60
C LEU A 70 -3.09 -13.20 2.80
N ILE A 71 -1.88 -12.71 3.01
CA ILE A 71 -1.59 -11.28 3.08
C ILE A 71 -0.91 -10.84 1.78
N VAL A 72 -1.52 -9.89 1.08
CA VAL A 72 -1.00 -9.31 -0.15
C VAL A 72 -0.37 -7.95 0.17
N SER A 73 0.93 -7.81 -0.07
CA SER A 73 1.70 -6.58 0.22
C SER A 73 2.69 -6.25 -0.90
N LEU A 74 2.18 -6.27 -2.11
CA LEU A 74 2.93 -5.97 -3.33
C LEU A 74 3.01 -4.47 -3.61
N LYS A 75 3.93 -4.06 -4.48
CA LYS A 75 3.81 -2.79 -5.18
C LYS A 75 2.69 -2.90 -6.22
N TYR A 76 1.92 -1.81 -6.40
CA TYR A 76 0.72 -1.80 -7.25
C TYR A 76 0.96 -2.32 -8.67
N GLY A 77 2.04 -1.89 -9.31
CA GLY A 77 2.39 -2.37 -10.65
C GLY A 77 2.68 -3.86 -10.76
N ALA A 78 2.86 -4.57 -9.65
CA ALA A 78 3.05 -6.01 -9.63
C ALA A 78 1.75 -6.80 -9.45
N LEU A 79 0.66 -6.14 -9.04
CA LEU A 79 -0.62 -6.80 -8.76
C LEU A 79 -1.20 -7.53 -9.98
N PRO A 80 -1.27 -6.93 -11.20
CA PRO A 80 -1.82 -7.62 -12.36
C PRO A 80 -1.10 -8.95 -12.67
N GLY A 81 0.22 -8.97 -12.56
CA GLY A 81 1.03 -10.17 -12.78
C GLY A 81 0.97 -11.20 -11.64
N ALA A 82 0.41 -10.84 -10.50
CA ALA A 82 0.30 -11.71 -9.33
C ALA A 82 -1.12 -12.28 -9.13
N LEU A 83 -2.10 -11.91 -9.96
CA LEU A 83 -3.48 -12.37 -9.80
C LEU A 83 -3.62 -13.87 -9.97
N ASP A 84 -2.85 -14.48 -10.87
CA ASP A 84 -2.85 -15.93 -11.06
C ASP A 84 -2.25 -16.64 -9.84
N ASP A 85 -1.19 -16.10 -9.25
CA ASP A 85 -0.61 -16.61 -7.99
C ASP A 85 -1.62 -16.52 -6.84
N ILE A 86 -2.31 -15.38 -6.71
CA ILE A 86 -3.37 -15.18 -5.69
C ILE A 86 -4.48 -16.22 -5.88
N THR A 87 -4.90 -16.45 -7.12
CA THR A 87 -5.92 -17.46 -7.44
C THR A 87 -5.46 -18.87 -7.08
N ALA A 88 -4.21 -19.21 -7.40
CA ALA A 88 -3.64 -20.53 -7.09
C ALA A 88 -3.53 -20.79 -5.58
N VAL A 89 -3.26 -19.74 -4.77
CA VAL A 89 -3.20 -19.82 -3.31
C VAL A 89 -4.58 -19.94 -2.67
N THR A 90 -5.60 -19.33 -3.28
CA THR A 90 -6.94 -19.23 -2.70
C THR A 90 -7.65 -20.58 -2.71
N GLY A 91 -8.00 -21.08 -1.55
CA GLY A 91 -8.91 -22.21 -1.36
C GLY A 91 -10.25 -21.75 -0.81
N GLU A 92 -11.19 -22.68 -0.64
CA GLU A 92 -12.59 -22.40 -0.25
C GLU A 92 -12.72 -21.49 0.98
N ASN A 93 -11.83 -21.65 1.98
CA ASN A 93 -11.90 -20.93 3.26
C ASN A 93 -10.75 -19.92 3.46
N THR A 94 -9.99 -19.62 2.42
CA THR A 94 -8.88 -18.68 2.50
C THR A 94 -9.41 -17.25 2.70
N VAL A 95 -8.96 -16.58 3.74
CA VAL A 95 -9.19 -15.13 3.93
C VAL A 95 -8.02 -14.37 3.34
N ILE A 96 -8.32 -13.35 2.55
CA ILE A 96 -7.31 -12.50 1.88
C ILE A 96 -7.38 -11.10 2.46
N MET A 97 -6.23 -10.56 2.86
CA MET A 97 -6.07 -9.19 3.33
C MET A 97 -5.05 -8.47 2.45
N SER A 98 -5.49 -7.43 1.75
CA SER A 98 -4.58 -6.53 1.05
C SER A 98 -4.05 -5.47 2.01
N LEU A 99 -2.73 -5.37 2.12
CA LEU A 99 -2.04 -4.30 2.83
C LEU A 99 -1.35 -3.33 1.86
N MET A 100 -1.77 -3.36 0.61
CA MET A 100 -1.29 -2.43 -0.40
C MET A 100 -1.77 -1.01 -0.11
N ASN A 101 -1.10 -0.02 -0.66
CA ASN A 101 -1.65 1.32 -0.68
C ASN A 101 -2.78 1.40 -1.71
N GLY A 102 -3.49 2.52 -1.76
CA GLY A 102 -4.59 2.72 -2.71
C GLY A 102 -5.95 2.35 -2.12
N VAL A 103 -6.94 2.20 -3.01
CA VAL A 103 -8.34 1.99 -2.66
C VAL A 103 -9.04 0.96 -3.56
N ASP A 104 -8.32 0.34 -4.50
CA ASP A 104 -8.88 -0.53 -5.55
C ASP A 104 -8.27 -1.93 -5.59
N SER A 105 -7.27 -2.23 -4.76
CA SER A 105 -6.62 -3.55 -4.74
C SER A 105 -7.58 -4.68 -4.37
N GLU A 106 -8.47 -4.45 -3.42
CA GLU A 106 -9.46 -5.42 -2.98
C GLU A 106 -10.50 -5.69 -4.08
N GLU A 107 -10.96 -4.65 -4.79
CA GLU A 107 -11.87 -4.80 -5.93
C GLU A 107 -11.20 -5.63 -7.05
N ILE A 108 -9.94 -5.31 -7.39
CA ILE A 108 -9.16 -6.02 -8.42
C ILE A 108 -8.95 -7.50 -8.06
N ILE A 109 -8.64 -7.80 -6.79
CA ILE A 109 -8.47 -9.18 -6.32
C ILE A 109 -9.82 -9.91 -6.32
N ALA A 110 -10.89 -9.25 -5.85
CA ALA A 110 -12.23 -9.81 -5.76
C ALA A 110 -12.79 -10.22 -7.13
N GLU A 111 -12.47 -9.51 -8.21
CA GLU A 111 -12.84 -9.89 -9.57
C GLU A 111 -12.28 -11.27 -10.02
N LYS A 112 -11.22 -11.74 -9.37
CA LYS A 112 -10.56 -13.02 -9.68
C LYS A 112 -10.99 -14.15 -8.77
N VAL A 113 -11.12 -13.89 -7.46
CA VAL A 113 -11.29 -14.95 -6.47
C VAL A 113 -12.63 -14.89 -5.73
N GLY A 114 -13.41 -13.82 -5.88
CA GLY A 114 -14.65 -13.56 -5.16
C GLY A 114 -14.46 -12.61 -3.98
N ALA A 115 -15.46 -11.74 -3.76
CA ALA A 115 -15.44 -10.75 -2.70
C ALA A 115 -15.54 -11.38 -1.30
N GLU A 116 -16.11 -12.58 -1.21
CA GLU A 116 -16.27 -13.33 0.03
C GLU A 116 -14.94 -13.71 0.68
N HIS A 117 -13.84 -13.75 -0.08
CA HIS A 117 -12.51 -14.00 0.43
C HIS A 117 -11.86 -12.75 1.07
N LEU A 118 -12.32 -11.55 0.72
CA LEU A 118 -11.65 -10.32 1.11
C LEU A 118 -12.02 -9.86 2.53
N LEU A 119 -10.98 -9.51 3.29
CA LEU A 119 -11.09 -8.73 4.52
C LEU A 119 -10.34 -7.42 4.28
N HIS A 120 -11.08 -6.32 4.24
CA HIS A 120 -10.52 -5.01 3.91
C HIS A 120 -9.58 -4.51 5.00
N ALA A 121 -8.47 -3.89 4.59
CA ALA A 121 -7.48 -3.42 5.55
C ALA A 121 -6.71 -2.19 5.06
N VAL A 122 -6.17 -1.45 6.01
CA VAL A 122 -5.19 -0.40 5.77
C VAL A 122 -4.04 -0.54 6.77
N ILE A 123 -2.82 -0.38 6.30
CA ILE A 123 -1.64 -0.37 7.17
C ILE A 123 -1.03 1.03 7.25
N LYS A 124 -0.64 1.43 8.47
CA LYS A 124 0.03 2.71 8.75
C LYS A 124 1.38 2.41 9.41
N VAL A 125 2.39 2.09 8.60
CA VAL A 125 3.76 1.81 9.01
C VAL A 125 4.75 2.67 8.23
N ALA A 126 5.72 3.26 8.93
CA ALA A 126 6.84 3.98 8.33
C ALA A 126 8.03 3.01 8.19
N SER A 127 7.97 2.12 7.22
CA SER A 127 9.05 1.17 6.89
C SER A 127 9.78 1.60 5.63
N HIS A 128 11.11 1.50 5.65
CA HIS A 128 11.96 1.81 4.50
C HIS A 128 13.02 0.72 4.29
N LYS A 129 13.53 0.67 3.07
CA LYS A 129 14.63 -0.23 2.75
C LYS A 129 15.94 0.39 3.21
N GLU A 130 16.74 -0.38 3.94
CA GLU A 130 18.10 -0.03 4.32
C GLU A 130 19.04 -1.17 3.99
N ASN A 131 20.06 -0.88 3.15
CA ASN A 131 21.00 -1.90 2.65
C ASN A 131 20.27 -3.11 2.03
N ASP A 132 20.38 -4.27 2.67
CA ASP A 132 19.81 -5.56 2.25
C ASP A 132 18.54 -5.96 3.00
N GLY A 133 18.02 -5.07 3.89
CA GLY A 133 16.87 -5.33 4.75
C GLY A 133 15.81 -4.21 4.72
N TYR A 134 14.87 -4.33 5.65
CA TYR A 134 13.85 -3.33 5.92
C TYR A 134 13.90 -2.90 7.38
N VAL A 135 13.70 -1.60 7.62
CA VAL A 135 13.76 -1.00 8.95
C VAL A 135 12.48 -0.23 9.23
N PHE A 136 11.96 -0.36 10.44
CA PHE A 136 10.85 0.42 10.97
C PHE A 136 10.96 0.50 12.51
N SER A 137 10.28 1.49 13.12
CA SER A 137 10.12 1.58 14.57
C SER A 137 8.76 0.98 14.96
N PRO A 138 8.72 -0.10 15.73
CA PRO A 138 7.46 -0.68 16.21
C PRO A 138 6.64 0.34 17.00
N GLU A 139 7.26 1.13 17.87
CA GLU A 139 6.60 2.08 18.77
C GLU A 139 5.97 3.26 18.00
N ALA A 140 6.55 3.63 16.85
CA ALA A 140 6.05 4.70 16.00
C ALA A 140 5.02 4.20 14.95
N THR A 141 4.77 2.89 14.90
CA THR A 141 3.87 2.27 13.93
C THR A 141 2.43 2.23 14.47
N LEU A 142 1.49 2.75 13.68
CA LEU A 142 0.06 2.65 14.02
C LEU A 142 -0.52 1.27 13.71
N GLY A 143 0.10 0.53 12.80
CA GLY A 143 -0.22 -0.87 12.52
C GLY A 143 -1.32 -1.08 11.48
N ILE A 144 -2.04 -2.18 11.65
CA ILE A 144 -3.05 -2.69 10.72
C ILE A 144 -4.44 -2.39 11.25
N ILE A 145 -5.27 -1.75 10.44
CA ILE A 145 -6.69 -1.53 10.72
C ILE A 145 -7.46 -2.35 9.69
N PHE A 146 -8.46 -3.11 10.12
CA PHE A 146 -9.18 -4.00 9.22
C PHE A 146 -10.65 -4.18 9.64
N GLY A 147 -11.47 -4.65 8.71
CA GLY A 147 -12.89 -4.89 8.96
C GLY A 147 -13.60 -5.49 7.76
N GLU A 148 -14.84 -5.89 7.98
CA GLU A 148 -15.72 -6.41 6.93
C GLU A 148 -16.31 -5.29 6.08
N VAL A 149 -16.57 -5.62 4.81
CA VAL A 149 -17.38 -4.81 3.91
C VAL A 149 -18.42 -5.72 3.25
N PRO A 150 -19.71 -5.52 3.53
CA PRO A 150 -20.24 -4.58 4.51
C PRO A 150 -19.98 -5.00 5.97
N ALA A 151 -20.02 -4.03 6.89
CA ALA A 151 -20.00 -4.30 8.33
C ALA A 151 -21.12 -5.31 8.71
N PRO A 152 -20.99 -6.04 9.86
CA PRO A 152 -20.26 -5.68 11.06
C PRO A 152 -18.79 -6.17 11.11
N TYR A 153 -18.01 -5.54 11.98
CA TYR A 153 -16.58 -5.85 12.18
C TYR A 153 -16.32 -7.06 13.10
N ASP A 154 -17.36 -7.69 13.67
CA ASP A 154 -17.27 -8.78 14.66
C ASP A 154 -17.50 -10.17 14.05
N SER A 155 -17.28 -10.33 12.74
CA SER A 155 -17.39 -11.61 12.05
C SER A 155 -16.39 -12.65 12.60
N GLU A 156 -16.64 -13.93 12.33
CA GLU A 156 -15.70 -15.01 12.69
C GLU A 156 -14.31 -14.80 12.07
N ARG A 157 -14.24 -14.19 10.87
CA ARG A 157 -12.97 -13.91 10.20
C ARG A 157 -12.22 -12.81 10.92
N VAL A 158 -12.89 -11.74 11.31
CA VAL A 158 -12.30 -10.65 12.10
C VAL A 158 -11.79 -11.17 13.44
N GLN A 159 -12.58 -11.98 14.16
CA GLN A 159 -12.12 -12.57 15.42
C GLN A 159 -10.90 -13.49 15.23
N ALA A 160 -10.88 -14.29 14.15
CA ALA A 160 -9.75 -15.15 13.85
C ALA A 160 -8.46 -14.34 13.58
N VAL A 161 -8.56 -13.17 12.93
CA VAL A 161 -7.40 -12.27 12.70
C VAL A 161 -6.99 -11.56 13.99
N LEU A 162 -7.93 -11.11 14.83
CA LEU A 162 -7.64 -10.58 16.17
C LEU A 162 -6.87 -11.61 17.04
N ASP A 163 -7.32 -12.87 17.05
CA ASP A 163 -6.66 -13.96 17.75
C ASP A 163 -5.26 -14.26 17.18
N LEU A 164 -5.13 -14.23 15.84
CA LEU A 164 -3.84 -14.39 15.16
C LEU A 164 -2.84 -13.34 15.59
N PHE A 165 -3.24 -12.07 15.63
CA PHE A 165 -2.34 -10.96 15.97
C PHE A 165 -2.13 -10.81 17.49
N SER A 166 -2.99 -11.40 18.30
CA SER A 166 -2.87 -11.34 19.76
C SER A 166 -1.56 -11.95 20.25
N GLY A 167 -0.90 -11.25 21.18
CA GLY A 167 0.38 -11.67 21.74
C GLY A 167 1.58 -11.51 20.80
N THR A 168 1.41 -10.84 19.65
CA THR A 168 2.51 -10.47 18.74
C THR A 168 2.98 -9.03 19.02
N GLY A 169 4.05 -8.62 18.36
CA GLY A 169 4.49 -7.20 18.37
C GLY A 169 3.71 -6.30 17.42
N LEU A 170 2.75 -6.83 16.66
CA LEU A 170 1.95 -6.05 15.72
C LEU A 170 0.99 -5.11 16.48
N HIS A 171 0.87 -3.87 16.00
CA HIS A 171 -0.24 -3.00 16.37
C HIS A 171 -1.39 -3.27 15.39
N TYR A 172 -2.59 -3.41 15.90
CA TYR A 172 -3.77 -3.72 15.08
C TYR A 172 -5.06 -3.33 15.78
N ARG A 173 -6.10 -3.10 14.99
CA ARG A 173 -7.48 -2.97 15.48
C ARG A 173 -8.48 -3.33 14.39
N ALA A 174 -9.65 -3.82 14.79
CA ALA A 174 -10.81 -3.97 13.93
C ALA A 174 -11.68 -2.72 13.97
N THR A 175 -12.46 -2.49 12.91
CA THR A 175 -13.39 -1.35 12.79
C THR A 175 -14.54 -1.68 11.83
N ASP A 176 -15.68 -1.06 12.03
CA ASP A 176 -16.83 -1.04 11.10
C ASP A 176 -16.76 0.10 10.07
N CYS A 177 -15.74 0.97 10.18
CA CYS A 177 -15.50 2.09 9.27
C CYS A 177 -14.22 1.86 8.43
N ILE A 178 -13.99 0.63 7.94
CA ILE A 178 -12.72 0.31 7.27
C ILE A 178 -12.55 1.05 5.94
N LEU A 179 -13.60 1.25 5.16
CA LEU A 179 -13.52 2.01 3.91
C LEU A 179 -13.12 3.46 4.18
N GLU A 180 -13.68 4.07 5.20
CA GLU A 180 -13.34 5.43 5.62
C GLU A 180 -11.87 5.55 6.06
N GLU A 181 -11.34 4.54 6.77
CA GLU A 181 -9.93 4.48 7.17
C GLU A 181 -8.99 4.36 5.95
N ILE A 182 -9.34 3.50 4.98
CA ILE A 182 -8.61 3.35 3.72
C ILE A 182 -8.59 4.69 2.97
N TRP A 183 -9.76 5.30 2.76
CA TRP A 183 -9.88 6.56 2.03
C TRP A 183 -9.26 7.75 2.77
N SER A 184 -9.27 7.75 4.11
CA SER A 184 -8.57 8.76 4.91
C SER A 184 -7.05 8.71 4.68
N LYS A 185 -6.45 7.51 4.66
CA LYS A 185 -5.04 7.35 4.32
C LYS A 185 -4.78 7.69 2.85
N PHE A 186 -5.64 7.27 1.93
CA PHE A 186 -5.54 7.57 0.52
C PHE A 186 -5.56 9.08 0.25
N ARG A 187 -6.40 9.83 0.96
CA ARG A 187 -6.41 11.30 0.91
C ARG A 187 -5.04 11.89 1.28
N LEU A 188 -4.38 11.39 2.33
CA LEU A 188 -3.03 11.85 2.68
C LEU A 188 -2.03 11.56 1.54
N ASN A 189 -2.12 10.38 0.95
CA ASN A 189 -1.24 10.00 -0.15
C ASN A 189 -1.44 10.90 -1.38
N VAL A 190 -2.68 11.16 -1.78
CA VAL A 190 -2.96 11.99 -2.94
C VAL A 190 -2.66 13.47 -2.66
N CYS A 191 -3.23 14.04 -1.59
CA CYS A 191 -3.20 15.48 -1.37
C CYS A 191 -1.87 16.00 -0.82
N ASN A 192 -1.08 15.13 -0.17
CA ASN A 192 0.18 15.52 0.47
C ASN A 192 1.41 14.91 -0.20
N ASN A 193 1.39 13.62 -0.58
CA ASN A 193 2.60 13.02 -1.14
C ASN A 193 2.86 13.48 -2.58
N LEU A 194 1.81 13.60 -3.40
CA LEU A 194 1.98 13.87 -4.83
C LEU A 194 2.47 15.30 -5.12
N PRO A 195 1.86 16.37 -4.58
CA PRO A 195 2.38 17.73 -4.82
C PRO A 195 3.79 17.94 -4.24
N GLN A 196 4.09 17.34 -3.08
CA GLN A 196 5.42 17.36 -2.51
C GLN A 196 6.44 16.72 -3.46
N ALA A 197 6.07 15.58 -4.08
CA ALA A 197 6.94 14.87 -5.02
C ALA A 197 7.27 15.72 -6.25
N ILE A 198 6.28 16.45 -6.79
CA ILE A 198 6.49 17.37 -7.93
C ILE A 198 7.42 18.51 -7.54
N LEU A 199 7.23 19.09 -6.34
CA LEU A 199 8.05 20.21 -5.87
C LEU A 199 9.46 19.79 -5.45
N GLY A 200 9.66 18.53 -5.04
CA GLY A 200 10.92 18.03 -4.51
C GLY A 200 11.25 18.53 -3.10
N ALA A 201 10.26 19.03 -2.34
CA ALA A 201 10.43 19.67 -1.04
C ALA A 201 9.88 18.82 0.12
N GLY A 202 10.29 19.16 1.36
CA GLY A 202 9.72 18.57 2.57
C GLY A 202 8.28 19.01 2.83
N VAL A 203 7.56 18.29 3.71
CA VAL A 203 6.13 18.53 4.01
C VAL A 203 5.83 19.91 4.56
N GLY A 204 6.82 20.64 5.09
CA GLY A 204 6.67 22.03 5.52
C GLY A 204 6.18 22.97 4.41
N CYS A 205 6.36 22.61 3.15
CA CYS A 205 5.92 23.42 2.01
C CYS A 205 4.42 23.76 2.03
N TYR A 206 3.58 22.89 2.60
CA TYR A 206 2.13 23.15 2.73
C TYR A 206 1.77 24.22 3.74
N ARG A 207 2.58 24.41 4.76
CA ARG A 207 2.44 25.51 5.74
C ARG A 207 2.98 26.81 5.18
N ASP A 208 4.09 26.73 4.45
CA ASP A 208 4.90 27.89 4.09
C ASP A 208 4.54 28.47 2.71
N SER A 209 3.68 27.77 1.93
CA SER A 209 3.27 28.21 0.59
C SER A 209 1.75 28.12 0.40
N VAL A 210 1.12 29.27 0.12
CA VAL A 210 -0.30 29.34 -0.24
C VAL A 210 -0.59 28.60 -1.56
N HIS A 211 0.37 28.53 -2.46
CA HIS A 211 0.24 27.83 -3.73
C HIS A 211 0.24 26.30 -3.54
N MET A 212 1.15 25.79 -2.70
CA MET A 212 1.15 24.35 -2.36
C MET A 212 -0.12 23.95 -1.65
N LYS A 213 -0.63 24.80 -0.76
CA LYS A 213 -1.93 24.57 -0.13
C LYS A 213 -3.06 24.52 -1.15
N ALA A 214 -3.10 25.45 -2.10
CA ALA A 214 -4.13 25.50 -3.15
C ALA A 214 -4.13 24.25 -4.03
N ILE A 215 -2.94 23.72 -4.40
CA ILE A 215 -2.82 22.46 -5.15
C ILE A 215 -3.38 21.28 -4.33
N SER A 216 -2.97 21.18 -3.06
CA SER A 216 -3.48 20.15 -2.14
C SER A 216 -4.99 20.21 -1.96
N ASP A 217 -5.55 21.42 -1.84
CA ASP A 217 -7.00 21.62 -1.68
C ASP A 217 -7.77 21.25 -2.96
N GLY A 218 -7.22 21.53 -4.16
CA GLY A 218 -7.79 21.10 -5.43
C GLY A 218 -7.87 19.58 -5.57
N LEU A 219 -6.76 18.89 -5.30
CA LEU A 219 -6.72 17.42 -5.27
C LEU A 219 -7.70 16.84 -4.26
N ARG A 220 -7.81 17.49 -3.08
CA ARG A 220 -8.76 17.09 -2.03
C ARG A 220 -10.20 17.22 -2.48
N ALA A 221 -10.56 18.31 -3.17
CA ALA A 221 -11.93 18.53 -3.63
C ALA A 221 -12.36 17.42 -4.59
N GLU A 222 -11.53 17.04 -5.54
CA GLU A 222 -11.81 15.95 -6.49
C GLU A 222 -11.94 14.60 -5.78
N LEU A 223 -11.01 14.27 -4.87
CA LEU A 223 -11.07 13.04 -4.09
C LEU A 223 -12.35 12.97 -3.23
N MET A 224 -12.70 14.05 -2.54
CA MET A 224 -13.89 14.09 -1.69
C MET A 224 -15.18 13.94 -2.49
N ALA A 225 -15.25 14.53 -3.70
CA ALA A 225 -16.41 14.36 -4.58
C ALA A 225 -16.58 12.90 -5.04
N ILE A 226 -15.47 12.21 -5.34
CA ILE A 226 -15.50 10.79 -5.71
C ILE A 226 -15.88 9.92 -4.50
N ALA A 227 -15.32 10.20 -3.31
CA ALA A 227 -15.65 9.47 -2.09
C ALA A 227 -17.15 9.59 -1.74
N GLU A 228 -17.71 10.81 -1.82
CA GLU A 228 -19.12 11.08 -1.60
C GLU A 228 -20.01 10.31 -2.61
N ALA A 229 -19.66 10.33 -3.89
CA ALA A 229 -20.38 9.59 -4.93
C ALA A 229 -20.33 8.06 -4.73
N LYS A 230 -19.27 7.54 -4.11
CA LYS A 230 -19.15 6.13 -3.69
C LYS A 230 -19.80 5.85 -2.33
N GLY A 231 -20.44 6.83 -1.68
CA GLY A 231 -21.09 6.69 -0.37
C GLY A 231 -20.13 6.59 0.81
N ILE A 232 -18.87 7.05 0.66
CA ILE A 232 -17.83 6.96 1.68
C ILE A 232 -17.69 8.29 2.41
N ASP A 233 -18.00 8.30 3.71
CA ASP A 233 -17.86 9.46 4.59
C ASP A 233 -16.53 9.43 5.35
N ILE A 234 -15.49 10.00 4.74
CA ILE A 234 -14.14 10.02 5.30
C ILE A 234 -14.07 10.65 6.71
N SER A 235 -15.06 11.45 7.12
CA SER A 235 -15.08 12.06 8.45
C SER A 235 -15.27 11.03 9.58
N LYS A 236 -15.77 9.84 9.28
CA LYS A 236 -15.94 8.73 10.22
C LYS A 236 -14.63 7.98 10.54
N ALA A 237 -13.58 8.21 9.74
CA ALA A 237 -12.27 7.61 10.04
C ALA A 237 -11.75 8.13 11.38
N ASP A 238 -11.14 7.23 12.17
CA ASP A 238 -10.51 7.60 13.43
C ASP A 238 -9.21 8.39 13.17
N VAL A 239 -9.30 9.72 13.33
CA VAL A 239 -8.16 10.63 13.18
C VAL A 239 -7.33 10.79 14.47
N SER A 240 -7.78 10.19 15.59
CA SER A 240 -7.11 10.33 16.89
C SER A 240 -5.75 9.63 16.92
N SER A 241 -5.61 8.54 16.18
CA SER A 241 -4.40 7.73 16.07
C SER A 241 -3.23 8.42 15.34
N GLY A 242 -3.45 9.59 14.72
CA GLY A 242 -2.41 10.33 13.99
C GLY A 242 -1.86 11.57 14.71
N ARG A 243 -2.36 11.91 15.91
CA ARG A 243 -2.03 13.16 16.59
C ARG A 243 -0.75 13.16 17.44
N GLY A 244 0.02 12.07 17.46
CA GLY A 244 1.11 11.88 18.44
C GLY A 244 2.51 12.28 17.99
N SER A 245 2.81 12.42 16.71
CA SER A 245 4.15 12.83 16.27
C SER A 245 4.09 14.03 15.34
N ALA A 246 4.73 15.13 15.73
CA ALA A 246 4.97 16.25 14.81
C ALA A 246 5.89 15.76 13.69
N VAL A 247 5.33 15.60 12.49
CA VAL A 247 6.12 15.26 11.29
C VAL A 247 7.08 16.43 11.03
N PRO A 248 8.40 16.20 10.96
CA PRO A 248 9.35 17.28 10.76
C PRO A 248 9.11 17.94 9.38
N PRO A 249 9.27 19.27 9.25
CA PRO A 249 9.04 19.98 7.98
C PRO A 249 9.86 19.44 6.80
N THR A 250 10.98 18.81 7.09
CA THR A 250 11.89 18.18 6.12
C THR A 250 11.45 16.79 5.66
N ALA A 251 10.41 16.21 6.26
CA ALA A 251 9.97 14.85 5.93
C ALA A 251 9.59 14.73 4.44
N ARG A 252 10.01 13.63 3.84
CA ARG A 252 9.81 13.29 2.45
C ARG A 252 9.00 11.99 2.39
N TYR A 253 7.83 12.04 1.78
CA TYR A 253 6.95 10.87 1.67
C TYR A 253 7.37 9.92 0.54
N SER A 254 6.76 8.75 0.50
CA SER A 254 7.16 7.61 -0.35
C SER A 254 7.30 7.97 -1.84
N THR A 255 6.36 8.74 -2.42
CA THR A 255 6.41 9.12 -3.82
C THR A 255 7.67 9.96 -4.13
N LEU A 256 8.00 10.91 -3.26
CA LEU A 256 9.22 11.71 -3.42
C LEU A 256 10.47 10.85 -3.20
N GLN A 257 10.46 9.94 -2.23
CA GLN A 257 11.56 9.01 -1.99
C GLN A 257 11.80 8.08 -3.20
N ASP A 258 10.73 7.65 -3.88
CA ASP A 258 10.86 6.84 -5.09
C ASP A 258 11.47 7.64 -6.23
N LEU A 259 11.03 8.88 -6.48
CA LEU A 259 11.60 9.77 -7.51
C LEU A 259 13.07 10.11 -7.22
N ASP A 260 13.42 10.46 -5.99
CA ASP A 260 14.81 10.75 -5.58
C ASP A 260 15.76 9.56 -5.78
N ALA A 261 15.23 8.35 -5.63
CA ALA A 261 15.98 7.12 -5.84
C ALA A 261 15.95 6.60 -7.30
N GLY A 262 15.38 7.39 -8.23
CA GLY A 262 15.25 7.01 -9.64
C GLY A 262 14.32 5.82 -9.86
N ARG A 263 13.35 5.58 -8.96
CA ARG A 263 12.37 4.51 -9.09
C ARG A 263 11.06 5.04 -9.65
N HIS A 264 10.32 4.18 -10.35
CA HIS A 264 8.93 4.47 -10.69
C HIS A 264 8.07 4.49 -9.43
N THR A 265 7.13 5.43 -9.41
CA THR A 265 6.22 5.66 -8.29
C THR A 265 4.97 4.79 -8.41
N GLU A 266 4.07 4.93 -7.44
CA GLU A 266 2.74 4.29 -7.49
C GLU A 266 1.64 5.27 -7.98
N ILE A 267 1.98 6.20 -8.90
CA ILE A 267 1.05 7.24 -9.38
C ILE A 267 -0.20 6.67 -10.06
N ASP A 268 -0.09 5.51 -10.72
CA ASP A 268 -1.21 4.80 -11.35
C ASP A 268 -2.26 4.36 -10.33
N MET A 269 -1.81 4.02 -9.11
CA MET A 269 -2.66 3.67 -7.96
C MET A 269 -3.26 4.92 -7.30
N PHE A 270 -2.59 6.05 -7.32
CA PHE A 270 -3.05 7.29 -6.69
C PHE A 270 -3.92 8.10 -7.64
N SER A 271 -3.35 9.06 -8.36
CA SER A 271 -4.13 9.88 -9.30
C SER A 271 -4.73 9.04 -10.44
N GLY A 272 -4.05 7.98 -10.89
CA GLY A 272 -4.58 7.09 -11.92
C GLY A 272 -5.90 6.44 -11.52
N ALA A 273 -6.04 5.97 -10.28
CA ALA A 273 -7.28 5.41 -9.76
C ALA A 273 -8.40 6.48 -9.69
N LEU A 274 -8.11 7.70 -9.19
CA LEU A 274 -9.09 8.79 -9.14
C LEU A 274 -9.55 9.23 -10.53
N ILE A 275 -8.66 9.26 -11.51
CA ILE A 275 -9.00 9.57 -12.90
C ILE A 275 -9.95 8.52 -13.47
N ARG A 276 -9.70 7.21 -13.22
CA ARG A 276 -10.61 6.14 -13.66
C ARG A 276 -11.98 6.26 -13.02
N MET A 277 -12.03 6.36 -11.68
CA MET A 277 -13.27 6.52 -10.92
C MET A 277 -14.03 7.81 -11.32
N GLY A 278 -13.32 8.91 -11.52
CA GLY A 278 -13.92 10.16 -11.99
C GLY A 278 -14.60 10.01 -13.35
N LYS A 279 -13.98 9.31 -14.30
CA LYS A 279 -14.57 9.00 -15.61
C LYS A 279 -15.84 8.14 -15.49
N GLU A 280 -15.80 7.11 -14.65
CA GLU A 280 -16.93 6.21 -14.40
C GLU A 280 -18.12 6.93 -13.75
N LEU A 281 -17.84 7.86 -12.82
CA LEU A 281 -18.83 8.61 -12.07
C LEU A 281 -19.25 9.95 -12.75
N GLY A 282 -18.60 10.32 -13.85
CA GLY A 282 -18.84 11.62 -14.52
C GLY A 282 -18.33 12.81 -13.71
N ILE A 283 -17.32 12.62 -12.84
CA ILE A 283 -16.71 13.66 -12.01
C ILE A 283 -15.39 14.08 -12.62
N PRO A 284 -15.20 15.37 -13.02
CA PRO A 284 -13.94 15.86 -13.57
C PRO A 284 -12.80 15.81 -12.54
N THR A 285 -11.60 15.44 -13.00
CA THR A 285 -10.40 15.29 -12.15
C THR A 285 -9.18 16.06 -12.70
N PRO A 286 -9.29 17.35 -13.06
CA PRO A 286 -8.21 18.08 -13.72
C PRO A 286 -6.94 18.22 -12.87
N TYR A 287 -7.04 18.35 -11.54
CA TYR A 287 -5.88 18.37 -10.65
C TYR A 287 -5.15 17.03 -10.62
N ASN A 288 -5.91 15.91 -10.56
CA ASN A 288 -5.32 14.57 -10.60
C ASN A 288 -4.73 14.27 -11.98
N GLU A 289 -5.36 14.66 -13.09
CA GLU A 289 -4.81 14.48 -14.43
C GLU A 289 -3.50 15.24 -14.60
N PHE A 290 -3.43 16.50 -14.21
CA PHE A 290 -2.20 17.28 -14.24
C PHE A 290 -1.10 16.63 -13.37
N THR A 291 -1.43 16.26 -12.14
CA THR A 291 -0.51 15.65 -11.19
C THR A 291 0.03 14.32 -11.72
N TYR A 292 -0.84 13.49 -12.31
CA TYR A 292 -0.49 12.22 -12.93
C TYR A 292 0.56 12.41 -14.02
N HIS A 293 0.29 13.30 -14.98
CA HIS A 293 1.20 13.55 -16.09
C HIS A 293 2.52 14.19 -15.64
N MET A 294 2.50 15.07 -14.65
CA MET A 294 3.73 15.65 -14.10
C MET A 294 4.62 14.59 -13.46
N ILE A 295 4.06 13.67 -12.67
CA ILE A 295 4.85 12.60 -12.04
C ILE A 295 5.34 11.60 -13.08
N LYS A 296 4.50 11.23 -14.07
CA LYS A 296 4.96 10.39 -15.20
C LYS A 296 6.13 11.03 -15.97
N ALA A 297 6.06 12.34 -16.23
CA ALA A 297 7.18 13.06 -16.87
C ALA A 297 8.44 13.07 -15.99
N LEU A 298 8.31 13.16 -14.67
CA LEU A 298 9.46 13.04 -13.76
C LEU A 298 10.06 11.62 -13.77
N GLU A 299 9.23 10.57 -13.86
CA GLU A 299 9.69 9.20 -14.06
C GLU A 299 10.47 9.06 -15.38
N GLU A 300 9.92 9.59 -16.49
CA GLU A 300 10.59 9.59 -17.79
C GLU A 300 11.90 10.37 -17.78
N LYS A 301 11.98 11.48 -17.03
CA LYS A 301 13.23 12.22 -16.80
C LYS A 301 14.26 11.34 -16.06
N ASN A 302 13.83 10.61 -15.03
CA ASN A 302 14.70 9.70 -14.30
C ASN A 302 15.19 8.53 -15.18
N ASP A 303 14.35 8.08 -16.12
CA ASP A 303 14.70 7.10 -17.17
C ASP A 303 15.61 7.67 -18.27
N ARG A 304 16.02 8.95 -18.17
CA ARG A 304 16.87 9.68 -19.13
C ARG A 304 16.25 9.83 -20.52
N ARG A 305 14.92 9.81 -20.65
CA ARG A 305 14.23 10.03 -21.94
C ARG A 305 14.41 11.46 -22.49
N PHE A 306 14.77 12.40 -21.62
CA PHE A 306 15.01 13.81 -21.95
C PHE A 306 16.50 14.19 -21.94
N ASP A 307 17.39 13.21 -22.12
CA ASP A 307 18.80 13.46 -22.28
C ASP A 307 19.08 13.87 -23.73
N TYR A 308 19.14 15.19 -23.95
CA TYR A 308 19.43 15.80 -25.25
C TYR A 308 20.94 16.08 -25.44
N SER A 309 21.79 15.55 -24.59
CA SER A 309 23.25 15.71 -24.71
C SER A 309 23.71 15.11 -26.04
N GLY A 310 24.11 15.96 -26.98
CA GLY A 310 24.62 15.59 -28.29
C GLY A 310 23.61 15.65 -29.47
N SER A 311 22.34 16.01 -29.25
CA SER A 311 21.43 16.28 -30.36
C SER A 311 21.43 17.77 -30.71
N GLU A 312 21.97 18.13 -31.86
CA GLU A 312 21.96 19.50 -32.38
C GLU A 312 20.68 19.86 -33.17
N GLU A 313 19.79 18.86 -33.40
CA GLU A 313 18.55 19.08 -34.18
C GLU A 313 17.40 19.53 -33.28
N PRO A 314 16.79 20.70 -33.56
CA PRO A 314 15.61 21.14 -32.82
C PRO A 314 14.40 20.23 -33.08
N LEU A 315 13.58 19.96 -32.03
CA LEU A 315 12.41 19.08 -32.07
C LEU A 315 11.38 19.43 -33.17
N TRP A 316 11.33 20.71 -33.61
CA TRP A 316 10.44 21.14 -34.70
C TRP A 316 10.99 20.89 -36.09
N ALA A 317 12.17 20.33 -36.21
CA ALA A 317 12.76 19.94 -37.47
C ALA A 317 12.39 18.52 -37.94
N LYS A 318 11.58 17.84 -37.15
CA LYS A 318 10.97 16.55 -37.49
C LYS A 318 9.49 16.77 -37.86
#